data_5c5465ee4ae9ee1a8cd02e598ee918c2
#
_entry.id   5c5465ee4ae9ee1a8cd02e598ee918c2
#
_cell.length_a   1.000
_cell.length_b   1.000
_cell.length_c   1.000
_cell.angle_alpha   90.00
_cell.angle_beta   90.00
_cell.angle_gamma   90.00
#
_symmetry.space_group_name_H-M   'P 1'
#
loop_
_entity.id
_entity.type
_entity.pdbx_description
1 polymer ?
#
loop_
_entity_poly.entity_id
_entity_poly.type
_entity_poly.pdbx_seq_one_letter_code
_entity_poly.pdbx_strand_id
1 'polypeptide(L)'
;MAFWETIDAQMRNTGFRPVNNKPNWYWRSENPVLYLVCLLDGREENWREENMTFAGFSHSMENRLEEFFCTRLVALSVLVDKAGEKWAVDTVESGDNTHTYEEKAHRVFWHFSTETAKVEAAKGQPDRLIGIEKLLAAAAKGKAPEVLVLRDTKEQKKPVATAVIFALCLVLLLVTTFAPQSNEIILRYGLSAEGIGRGEYERFLTSMFLHSGWMHLASNAVYLYYFGVRSEKLLGTGRFLLLYLLSGICGGLLSVFLGDGYGISIGASGAIYGLLGAMLLLTKKKGPRYTGMNYSTMLLLAATAICLGFFEPNVDNLGHIGGFLGGMAGFFLFFPRKKKEPVDK
;
A
#
# COMPACT_ATOMS: atom_id res chain seq x y z
N MET A 1 27.97 -0.15 23.02
CA MET A 1 26.52 0.00 23.26
C MET A 1 25.98 -1.34 23.73
N ALA A 2 25.23 -1.34 24.79
CA ALA A 2 24.62 -2.57 25.27
C ALA A 2 23.58 -3.08 24.23
N PHE A 3 23.40 -4.40 24.14
CA PHE A 3 22.41 -5.04 23.25
C PHE A 3 21.04 -4.35 23.32
N TRP A 4 20.57 -4.01 24.52
CA TRP A 4 19.27 -3.42 24.78
C TRP A 4 19.06 -2.03 24.15
N GLU A 5 20.08 -1.16 24.18
CA GLU A 5 20.02 0.15 23.52
C GLU A 5 19.97 0.01 22.00
N THR A 6 20.74 -0.96 21.48
CA THR A 6 20.81 -1.20 20.04
C THR A 6 19.49 -1.79 19.52
N ILE A 7 18.89 -2.75 20.23
CA ILE A 7 17.63 -3.37 19.80
C ILE A 7 16.46 -2.40 19.91
N ASP A 8 16.39 -1.56 20.96
CA ASP A 8 15.35 -0.53 21.07
C ASP A 8 15.39 0.45 19.89
N ALA A 9 16.58 0.95 19.56
CA ALA A 9 16.77 1.82 18.41
C ALA A 9 16.36 1.13 17.09
N GLN A 10 16.70 -0.14 16.91
CA GLN A 10 16.34 -0.90 15.72
C GLN A 10 14.84 -1.17 15.63
N MET A 11 14.17 -1.51 16.73
CA MET A 11 12.72 -1.71 16.77
C MET A 11 12.00 -0.42 16.37
N ARG A 12 12.38 0.71 16.94
CA ARG A 12 11.79 2.03 16.61
C ARG A 12 12.02 2.40 15.14
N ASN A 13 13.22 2.21 14.62
CA ASN A 13 13.57 2.53 13.23
C ASN A 13 12.83 1.64 12.22
N THR A 14 12.38 0.46 12.63
CA THR A 14 11.57 -0.43 11.78
C THR A 14 10.06 -0.24 11.93
N GLY A 15 9.64 0.81 12.63
CA GLY A 15 8.23 1.20 12.76
C GLY A 15 7.50 0.57 13.93
N PHE A 16 8.20 -0.13 14.81
CA PHE A 16 7.64 -0.53 16.09
C PHE A 16 7.55 0.66 17.03
N ARG A 17 6.47 0.75 17.77
CA ARG A 17 6.23 1.78 18.79
C ARG A 17 6.31 1.16 20.16
N PRO A 18 6.96 1.80 21.13
CA PRO A 18 6.99 1.30 22.49
C PRO A 18 5.59 1.35 23.11
N VAL A 19 5.30 0.39 23.98
CA VAL A 19 4.11 0.43 24.83
C VAL A 19 4.40 1.36 26.01
N ASN A 20 3.49 2.31 26.28
CA ASN A 20 3.68 3.27 27.37
C ASN A 20 3.89 2.57 28.72
N ASN A 21 4.90 3.02 29.49
CA ASN A 21 5.27 2.52 30.81
C ASN A 21 5.68 1.04 30.86
N LYS A 22 6.02 0.44 29.73
CA LYS A 22 6.51 -0.94 29.65
C LYS A 22 7.81 -0.96 28.84
N PRO A 23 8.98 -1.02 29.49
CA PRO A 23 10.26 -1.15 28.79
C PRO A 23 10.29 -2.47 28.01
N ASN A 24 10.96 -2.46 26.86
CA ASN A 24 11.13 -3.63 25.98
C ASN A 24 9.84 -4.25 25.41
N TRP A 25 8.70 -3.56 25.54
CA TRP A 25 7.47 -3.94 24.89
C TRP A 25 7.17 -3.01 23.73
N TYR A 26 6.80 -3.62 22.58
CA TYR A 26 6.59 -2.90 21.33
C TYR A 26 5.32 -3.37 20.64
N TRP A 27 4.75 -2.50 19.84
CA TRP A 27 3.64 -2.84 18.96
C TRP A 27 3.83 -2.25 17.58
N ARG A 28 3.27 -2.93 16.57
CA ARG A 28 3.23 -2.47 15.18
C ARG A 28 1.99 -3.01 14.50
N SER A 29 1.22 -2.11 13.88
CA SER A 29 0.06 -2.49 13.07
C SER A 29 0.47 -2.63 11.62
N GLU A 30 0.26 -3.81 11.06
CA GLU A 30 0.34 -4.10 9.62
C GLU A 30 -0.97 -4.75 9.20
N ASN A 31 -1.99 -3.93 8.89
CA ASN A 31 -3.32 -4.43 8.56
C ASN A 31 -3.26 -5.66 7.60
N PRO A 32 -3.89 -6.79 7.94
CA PRO A 32 -4.87 -6.96 9.01
C PRO A 32 -4.32 -7.45 10.35
N VAL A 33 -3.00 -7.37 10.61
CA VAL A 33 -2.36 -7.97 11.79
C VAL A 33 -1.78 -6.90 12.70
N LEU A 34 -2.10 -7.00 14.01
CA LEU A 34 -1.41 -6.28 15.07
C LEU A 34 -0.30 -7.19 15.64
N TYR A 35 0.93 -6.72 15.59
CA TYR A 35 2.09 -7.37 16.19
C TYR A 35 2.38 -6.74 17.55
N LEU A 36 2.44 -7.56 18.58
CA LEU A 36 2.95 -7.20 19.90
C LEU A 36 4.24 -7.96 20.13
N VAL A 37 5.25 -7.32 20.66
CA VAL A 37 6.57 -7.92 20.93
C VAL A 37 7.01 -7.54 22.33
N CYS A 38 7.39 -8.55 23.11
CA CYS A 38 8.00 -8.39 24.41
C CYS A 38 9.40 -9.01 24.39
N LEU A 39 10.42 -8.23 24.72
CA LEU A 39 11.79 -8.72 24.86
C LEU A 39 12.06 -8.90 26.37
N LEU A 40 12.22 -10.15 26.79
CA LEU A 40 12.45 -10.55 28.18
C LEU A 40 13.94 -10.70 28.44
N ASP A 41 14.46 -10.10 29.51
CA ASP A 41 15.85 -10.26 29.91
C ASP A 41 16.00 -11.55 30.73
N GLY A 42 16.63 -12.58 30.17
CA GLY A 42 16.86 -13.87 30.84
C GLY A 42 17.77 -13.79 32.05
N ARG A 43 18.45 -12.65 32.29
CA ARG A 43 19.24 -12.40 33.50
C ARG A 43 18.38 -11.97 34.72
N GLU A 44 17.16 -11.52 34.46
CA GLU A 44 16.22 -11.09 35.51
C GLU A 44 15.41 -12.29 36.01
N GLU A 45 15.35 -12.49 37.34
CA GLU A 45 14.61 -13.60 37.94
C GLU A 45 13.10 -13.54 37.68
N ASN A 46 12.56 -12.34 37.44
CA ASN A 46 11.14 -12.08 37.23
C ASN A 46 10.68 -12.19 35.78
N TRP A 47 11.51 -12.61 34.83
CA TRP A 47 11.14 -12.67 33.42
C TRP A 47 9.90 -13.55 33.14
N ARG A 48 9.65 -14.59 33.97
CA ARG A 48 8.44 -15.42 33.86
C ARG A 48 7.18 -14.65 34.21
N GLU A 49 7.23 -13.85 35.29
CA GLU A 49 6.12 -13.00 35.69
C GLU A 49 5.84 -11.90 34.65
N GLU A 50 6.90 -11.33 34.09
CA GLU A 50 6.78 -10.36 32.99
C GLU A 50 6.13 -11.00 31.76
N ASN A 51 6.52 -12.23 31.38
CA ASN A 51 5.90 -12.97 30.29
C ASN A 51 4.41 -13.24 30.54
N MET A 52 4.03 -13.61 31.75
CA MET A 52 2.62 -13.80 32.13
C MET A 52 1.84 -12.47 32.03
N THR A 53 2.43 -11.38 32.48
CA THR A 53 1.87 -10.04 32.39
C THR A 53 1.66 -9.64 30.93
N PHE A 54 2.63 -9.92 30.07
CA PHE A 54 2.51 -9.68 28.61
C PHE A 54 1.43 -10.56 27.97
N ALA A 55 1.30 -11.82 28.38
CA ALA A 55 0.23 -12.69 27.90
C ALA A 55 -1.15 -12.14 28.27
N GLY A 56 -1.36 -11.68 29.50
CA GLY A 56 -2.59 -11.01 29.93
C GLY A 56 -2.87 -9.73 29.15
N PHE A 57 -1.83 -8.91 28.90
CA PHE A 57 -1.96 -7.72 28.07
C PHE A 57 -2.34 -8.07 26.63
N SER A 58 -1.70 -9.07 26.02
CA SER A 58 -2.03 -9.51 24.67
C SER A 58 -3.48 -9.98 24.58
N HIS A 59 -3.97 -10.69 25.59
CA HIS A 59 -5.38 -11.11 25.65
C HIS A 59 -6.35 -9.92 25.73
N SER A 60 -6.01 -8.90 26.49
CA SER A 60 -6.81 -7.68 26.55
C SER A 60 -6.88 -6.94 25.22
N MET A 61 -5.83 -7.03 24.40
CA MET A 61 -5.75 -6.40 23.09
C MET A 61 -6.56 -7.12 22.00
N GLU A 62 -6.89 -8.41 22.19
CA GLU A 62 -7.74 -9.17 21.25
C GLU A 62 -9.13 -8.52 21.08
N ASN A 63 -9.68 -7.95 22.16
CA ASN A 63 -10.97 -7.26 22.13
C ASN A 63 -10.89 -5.83 21.59
N ARG A 64 -9.68 -5.32 21.36
CA ARG A 64 -9.41 -3.95 20.91
C ARG A 64 -8.79 -3.87 19.51
N LEU A 65 -8.77 -4.97 18.78
CA LEU A 65 -8.15 -5.03 17.45
C LEU A 65 -8.73 -4.02 16.47
N GLU A 66 -10.03 -3.71 16.58
CA GLU A 66 -10.72 -2.75 15.74
C GLU A 66 -10.16 -1.32 15.90
N GLU A 67 -9.68 -0.95 17.09
CA GLU A 67 -9.04 0.35 17.32
C GLU A 67 -7.75 0.53 16.50
N PHE A 68 -7.13 -0.58 16.09
CA PHE A 68 -5.91 -0.63 15.28
C PHE A 68 -6.20 -0.96 13.80
N PHE A 69 -7.49 -1.05 13.43
CA PHE A 69 -7.92 -1.52 12.10
C PHE A 69 -7.37 -2.90 11.76
N CYS A 70 -7.23 -3.77 12.75
CA CYS A 70 -6.72 -5.14 12.64
C CYS A 70 -7.81 -6.16 12.93
N THR A 71 -7.64 -7.37 12.40
CA THR A 71 -8.53 -8.52 12.66
C THR A 71 -7.80 -9.69 13.29
N ARG A 72 -6.48 -9.64 13.34
CA ARG A 72 -5.60 -10.67 13.90
C ARG A 72 -4.54 -10.05 14.79
N LEU A 73 -4.16 -10.79 15.83
CA LEU A 73 -3.08 -10.47 16.74
C LEU A 73 -1.98 -11.52 16.64
N VAL A 74 -0.73 -11.07 16.60
CA VAL A 74 0.43 -11.93 16.82
C VAL A 74 1.22 -11.36 17.98
N ALA A 75 1.29 -12.08 19.08
CA ALA A 75 2.04 -11.72 20.29
C ALA A 75 3.30 -12.58 20.36
N LEU A 76 4.47 -11.95 20.26
CA LEU A 76 5.79 -12.56 20.31
C LEU A 76 6.48 -12.22 21.61
N SER A 77 6.78 -13.22 22.42
CA SER A 77 7.71 -13.13 23.55
C SER A 77 9.08 -13.64 23.13
N VAL A 78 10.14 -12.87 23.40
CA VAL A 78 11.53 -13.27 23.12
C VAL A 78 12.31 -13.26 24.42
N LEU A 79 12.73 -14.41 24.88
CA LEU A 79 13.67 -14.53 26.00
C LEU A 79 15.10 -14.36 25.47
N VAL A 80 15.78 -13.33 25.95
CA VAL A 80 17.14 -12.95 25.53
C VAL A 80 18.14 -13.29 26.64
N ASP A 81 19.11 -14.16 26.34
CA ASP A 81 20.20 -14.49 27.26
C ASP A 81 21.56 -14.60 26.58
N LYS A 82 22.61 -14.99 27.34
CA LYS A 82 23.98 -15.18 26.82
C LYS A 82 24.25 -16.60 26.34
N ALA A 83 23.71 -17.61 27.02
CA ALA A 83 23.99 -19.00 26.77
C ALA A 83 22.72 -19.74 26.37
N GLY A 84 22.79 -20.49 25.28
CA GLY A 84 21.71 -21.38 24.86
C GLY A 84 21.53 -22.53 25.83
N GLU A 85 21.02 -22.27 27.04
CA GLU A 85 20.59 -23.35 27.91
C GLU A 85 19.28 -23.92 27.38
N LYS A 86 19.31 -25.19 27.01
CA LYS A 86 18.24 -25.99 26.41
C LYS A 86 16.92 -26.06 27.17
N TRP A 87 16.79 -25.42 28.32
CA TRP A 87 15.68 -25.62 29.26
C TRP A 87 14.44 -24.75 28.98
N ALA A 88 14.55 -23.71 28.21
CA ALA A 88 13.46 -22.73 28.05
C ALA A 88 12.34 -23.21 27.11
N VAL A 89 12.62 -24.11 26.18
CA VAL A 89 11.65 -24.55 25.15
C VAL A 89 10.66 -25.57 25.70
N ASP A 90 11.11 -26.43 26.61
CA ASP A 90 10.28 -27.53 27.18
C ASP A 90 9.32 -27.05 28.28
N THR A 91 9.56 -25.89 28.90
CA THR A 91 8.76 -25.38 30.03
C THR A 91 7.57 -24.51 29.62
N VAL A 92 7.46 -24.14 28.35
CA VAL A 92 6.36 -23.31 27.81
C VAL A 92 5.22 -24.17 27.21
N GLU A 93 5.40 -25.50 27.18
CA GLU A 93 4.41 -26.43 26.60
C GLU A 93 3.10 -26.59 27.41
N SER A 94 2.93 -25.92 28.55
CA SER A 94 1.72 -26.06 29.38
C SER A 94 0.63 -25.02 29.14
N GLY A 95 0.69 -24.26 28.10
CA GLY A 95 -0.37 -23.33 27.66
C GLY A 95 -0.92 -23.74 26.29
N ASP A 96 -1.97 -24.56 26.33
CA ASP A 96 -2.95 -24.88 25.28
C ASP A 96 -2.54 -24.50 23.84
N ASN A 97 -1.70 -25.35 23.21
CA ASN A 97 -1.26 -25.22 21.82
C ASN A 97 -2.20 -25.96 20.86
N THR A 98 -3.52 -25.86 21.05
CA THR A 98 -4.48 -26.30 20.04
C THR A 98 -4.60 -25.27 18.95
N HIS A 99 -3.86 -25.48 17.86
CA HIS A 99 -3.99 -24.73 16.62
C HIS A 99 -5.35 -24.98 15.97
N THR A 100 -6.37 -24.24 16.38
CA THR A 100 -7.57 -24.10 15.56
C THR A 100 -7.40 -22.84 14.71
N TYR A 101 -7.60 -22.98 13.42
CA TYR A 101 -7.51 -21.89 12.41
C TYR A 101 -8.51 -20.73 12.63
N GLU A 102 -9.28 -20.77 13.70
CA GLU A 102 -10.31 -19.80 14.09
C GLU A 102 -9.86 -18.77 15.14
N GLU A 103 -8.67 -18.91 15.72
CA GLU A 103 -8.21 -17.98 16.75
C GLU A 103 -7.76 -16.64 16.16
N LYS A 104 -8.32 -15.55 16.71
CA LYS A 104 -7.96 -14.17 16.38
C LYS A 104 -6.53 -13.81 16.81
N ALA A 105 -5.95 -14.56 17.75
CA ALA A 105 -4.64 -14.29 18.32
C ALA A 105 -3.71 -15.51 18.23
N HIS A 106 -2.49 -15.27 17.77
CA HIS A 106 -1.40 -16.25 17.77
C HIS A 106 -0.32 -15.81 18.74
N ARG A 107 0.06 -16.68 19.66
CA ARG A 107 1.16 -16.46 20.60
C ARG A 107 2.38 -17.25 20.16
N VAL A 108 3.52 -16.55 20.05
CA VAL A 108 4.81 -17.10 19.62
C VAL A 108 5.82 -16.85 20.73
N PHE A 109 6.61 -17.85 21.04
CA PHE A 109 7.69 -17.75 22.02
C PHE A 109 9.01 -18.13 21.36
N TRP A 110 10.01 -17.23 21.49
CA TRP A 110 11.37 -17.45 21.03
C TRP A 110 12.36 -17.36 22.17
N HIS A 111 13.38 -18.19 22.09
CA HIS A 111 14.64 -18.01 22.79
C HIS A 111 15.66 -17.41 21.84
N PHE A 112 16.35 -16.37 22.26
CA PHE A 112 17.39 -15.72 21.47
C PHE A 112 18.71 -15.70 22.26
N SER A 113 19.73 -16.37 21.76
CA SER A 113 21.07 -16.32 22.32
C SER A 113 21.87 -15.15 21.74
N THR A 114 22.31 -14.25 22.60
CA THR A 114 23.17 -13.11 22.20
C THR A 114 24.58 -13.54 21.79
N GLU A 115 25.05 -14.71 22.23
CA GLU A 115 26.35 -15.26 21.91
C GLU A 115 26.38 -15.85 20.49
N THR A 116 25.39 -16.70 20.17
CA THR A 116 25.30 -17.34 18.85
C THR A 116 24.58 -16.49 17.82
N ALA A 117 23.86 -15.45 18.25
CA ALA A 117 22.99 -14.59 17.45
C ALA A 117 21.90 -15.39 16.69
N LYS A 118 21.38 -16.47 17.30
CA LYS A 118 20.36 -17.34 16.73
C LYS A 118 19.07 -17.32 17.56
N VAL A 119 17.96 -17.45 16.85
CA VAL A 119 16.62 -17.67 17.40
C VAL A 119 16.34 -19.17 17.45
N GLU A 120 15.80 -19.63 18.55
CA GLU A 120 15.20 -20.95 18.72
C GLU A 120 13.72 -20.76 19.02
N ALA A 121 12.85 -21.23 18.15
CA ALA A 121 11.41 -21.15 18.31
C ALA A 121 10.89 -22.41 19.00
N ALA A 122 9.80 -22.30 19.77
CA ALA A 122 9.12 -23.45 20.31
C ALA A 122 8.62 -24.38 19.19
N LYS A 123 8.47 -25.67 19.49
CA LYS A 123 8.11 -26.70 18.51
C LYS A 123 6.80 -26.35 17.79
N GLY A 124 6.86 -26.34 16.46
CA GLY A 124 5.70 -26.00 15.61
C GLY A 124 5.45 -24.50 15.42
N GLN A 125 6.26 -23.64 16.01
CA GLN A 125 6.16 -22.18 15.86
C GLN A 125 7.15 -21.67 14.79
N PRO A 126 6.87 -20.51 14.14
CA PRO A 126 7.77 -19.93 13.16
C PRO A 126 9.03 -19.36 13.83
N ASP A 127 10.19 -19.61 13.26
CA ASP A 127 11.49 -19.04 13.64
C ASP A 127 11.80 -17.68 12.97
N ARG A 128 10.86 -17.20 12.15
CA ARG A 128 10.95 -15.92 11.42
C ARG A 128 9.62 -15.19 11.50
N LEU A 129 9.66 -13.96 11.97
CA LEU A 129 8.48 -13.13 12.10
C LEU A 129 8.81 -11.68 11.76
N ILE A 130 8.28 -11.19 10.63
CA ILE A 130 8.44 -9.80 10.16
C ILE A 130 9.86 -9.20 10.25
N GLY A 131 10.88 -10.04 10.25
CA GLY A 131 12.29 -9.65 10.27
C GLY A 131 12.87 -9.38 11.67
N ILE A 132 12.15 -9.66 12.74
CA ILE A 132 12.61 -9.46 14.13
C ILE A 132 13.85 -10.30 14.41
N GLU A 133 13.94 -11.53 13.89
CA GLU A 133 15.11 -12.39 13.98
C GLU A 133 16.40 -11.73 13.47
N LYS A 134 16.27 -10.88 12.42
CA LYS A 134 17.39 -10.13 11.85
C LYS A 134 17.80 -8.94 12.71
N LEU A 135 16.82 -8.28 13.32
CA LEU A 135 17.06 -7.16 14.23
C LEU A 135 17.83 -7.65 15.47
N LEU A 136 17.37 -8.77 16.08
CA LEU A 136 18.02 -9.39 17.22
C LEU A 136 19.47 -9.79 16.89
N ALA A 137 19.69 -10.45 15.75
CA ALA A 137 21.01 -10.86 15.32
C ALA A 137 21.95 -9.67 15.01
N ALA A 138 21.44 -8.59 14.48
CA ALA A 138 22.21 -7.37 14.24
C ALA A 138 22.57 -6.66 15.55
N ALA A 139 21.64 -6.58 16.50
CA ALA A 139 21.86 -6.01 17.82
C ALA A 139 22.92 -6.79 18.62
N ALA A 140 22.89 -8.15 18.57
CA ALA A 140 23.88 -9.00 19.22
C ALA A 140 25.29 -8.77 18.67
N LYS A 141 25.43 -8.43 17.39
CA LYS A 141 26.71 -8.14 16.74
C LYS A 141 27.19 -6.70 16.92
N GLY A 142 26.48 -5.90 17.72
CA GLY A 142 26.79 -4.48 17.93
C GLY A 142 26.77 -3.66 16.63
N LYS A 143 26.17 -4.19 15.58
CA LYS A 143 25.99 -3.44 14.35
C LYS A 143 24.98 -2.35 14.64
N ALA A 144 25.42 -1.10 14.37
CA ALA A 144 24.47 0.02 14.28
C ALA A 144 23.27 -0.46 13.46
N PRO A 145 22.05 -0.01 13.77
CA PRO A 145 20.92 -0.37 12.96
C PRO A 145 21.34 -0.14 11.52
N GLU A 146 21.58 -1.21 10.75
CA GLU A 146 21.23 -1.10 9.37
C GLU A 146 19.84 -0.61 9.50
N VAL A 147 19.63 0.67 9.19
CA VAL A 147 18.33 1.16 8.88
C VAL A 147 17.83 0.14 7.87
N LEU A 148 17.12 -0.88 8.36
CA LEU A 148 16.03 -1.46 7.65
C LEU A 148 14.97 -0.34 7.65
N VAL A 149 15.37 0.83 7.17
CA VAL A 149 14.53 1.48 6.20
C VAL A 149 14.11 0.29 5.40
N LEU A 150 12.87 -0.19 5.64
CA LEU A 150 12.18 -0.83 4.56
C LEU A 150 12.59 0.05 3.41
N ARG A 151 13.62 -0.40 2.68
CA ARG A 151 14.02 0.26 1.46
C ARG A 151 12.85 0.12 0.51
N ASP A 152 11.83 0.92 0.76
CA ASP A 152 11.37 1.87 -0.24
C ASP A 152 12.47 2.89 -0.56
N THR A 153 13.71 2.51 -0.46
CA THR A 153 14.88 3.17 -1.04
C THR A 153 15.24 2.46 -2.37
N LYS A 154 14.30 2.22 -3.18
CA LYS A 154 14.36 2.92 -4.46
C LYS A 154 14.12 4.37 -4.08
N GLU A 155 15.08 5.25 -4.28
CA GLU A 155 14.93 6.70 -4.24
C GLU A 155 13.51 6.99 -4.60
N GLN A 156 12.72 7.58 -3.66
CA GLN A 156 11.32 7.81 -3.96
C GLN A 156 11.36 8.73 -5.16
N LYS A 157 11.24 8.13 -6.35
CA LYS A 157 11.33 8.86 -7.61
C LYS A 157 10.32 9.97 -7.48
N LYS A 158 10.81 11.21 -7.58
CA LYS A 158 9.94 12.38 -7.50
C LYS A 158 8.82 12.16 -8.52
N PRO A 159 7.57 12.38 -8.20
CA PRO A 159 6.44 12.16 -9.11
C PRO A 159 6.38 13.28 -10.16
N VAL A 160 7.39 13.34 -11.03
CA VAL A 160 7.61 14.40 -11.99
C VAL A 160 6.54 14.37 -13.08
N ALA A 161 6.19 13.18 -13.60
CA ALA A 161 5.20 13.08 -14.66
C ALA A 161 3.80 13.47 -14.17
N THR A 162 3.43 13.11 -12.95
CA THR A 162 2.17 13.56 -12.34
C THR A 162 2.10 15.09 -12.28
N ALA A 163 3.20 15.74 -11.86
CA ALA A 163 3.27 17.20 -11.84
C ALA A 163 3.23 17.84 -13.24
N VAL A 164 3.92 17.24 -14.20
CA VAL A 164 3.92 17.70 -15.61
C VAL A 164 2.53 17.56 -16.22
N ILE A 165 1.83 16.43 -16.01
CA ILE A 165 0.46 16.24 -16.50
C ILE A 165 -0.46 17.32 -15.91
N PHE A 166 -0.39 17.56 -14.60
CA PHE A 166 -1.19 18.61 -13.97
C PHE A 166 -0.88 20.00 -14.53
N ALA A 167 0.41 20.34 -14.67
CA ALA A 167 0.84 21.62 -15.23
C ALA A 167 0.34 21.82 -16.67
N LEU A 168 0.41 20.76 -17.50
CA LEU A 168 -0.10 20.80 -18.87
C LEU A 168 -1.62 21.01 -18.89
N CYS A 169 -2.39 20.30 -18.07
CA CYS A 169 -3.83 20.51 -17.95
C CYS A 169 -4.16 21.95 -17.50
N LEU A 170 -3.41 22.49 -16.54
CA LEU A 170 -3.59 23.86 -16.05
C LEU A 170 -3.29 24.90 -17.15
N VAL A 171 -2.17 24.75 -17.86
CA VAL A 171 -1.81 25.66 -18.97
C VAL A 171 -2.87 25.62 -20.07
N LEU A 172 -3.33 24.42 -20.47
CA LEU A 172 -4.37 24.30 -21.47
C LEU A 172 -5.71 24.87 -21.00
N LEU A 173 -6.08 24.72 -19.71
CA LEU A 173 -7.26 25.38 -19.18
C LEU A 173 -7.14 26.91 -19.23
N LEU A 174 -5.97 27.46 -18.88
CA LEU A 174 -5.74 28.90 -19.01
C LEU A 174 -5.88 29.35 -20.46
N VAL A 175 -5.27 28.64 -21.41
CA VAL A 175 -5.41 28.93 -22.83
C VAL A 175 -6.87 28.88 -23.26
N THR A 176 -7.61 27.81 -22.95
CA THR A 176 -9.02 27.68 -23.32
C THR A 176 -9.95 28.62 -22.57
N THR A 177 -9.54 29.20 -21.43
CA THR A 177 -10.34 30.20 -20.71
C THR A 177 -10.17 31.61 -21.28
N PHE A 178 -8.95 31.97 -21.69
CA PHE A 178 -8.61 33.34 -22.07
C PHE A 178 -8.38 33.55 -23.57
N ALA A 179 -8.25 32.49 -24.37
CA ALA A 179 -8.11 32.62 -25.82
C ALA A 179 -9.45 32.98 -26.50
N PRO A 180 -9.44 33.87 -27.46
CA PRO A 180 -10.65 34.22 -28.23
C PRO A 180 -11.30 33.01 -28.93
N GLN A 181 -10.50 32.02 -29.31
CA GLN A 181 -10.90 30.77 -30.00
C GLN A 181 -11.08 29.58 -29.06
N SER A 182 -11.44 29.81 -27.82
CA SER A 182 -11.54 28.76 -26.78
C SER A 182 -12.43 27.58 -27.22
N ASN A 183 -13.61 27.85 -27.75
CA ASN A 183 -14.51 26.81 -28.23
C ASN A 183 -13.94 26.02 -29.41
N GLU A 184 -13.24 26.66 -30.33
CA GLU A 184 -12.61 26.01 -31.48
C GLU A 184 -11.51 25.03 -31.03
N ILE A 185 -10.73 25.38 -30.01
CA ILE A 185 -9.72 24.48 -29.42
C ILE A 185 -10.38 23.22 -28.87
N ILE A 186 -11.47 23.38 -28.11
CA ILE A 186 -12.19 22.22 -27.53
C ILE A 186 -12.81 21.36 -28.64
N LEU A 187 -13.43 21.99 -29.65
CA LEU A 187 -14.02 21.30 -30.78
C LEU A 187 -12.97 20.56 -31.64
N ARG A 188 -11.79 21.15 -31.82
CA ARG A 188 -10.70 20.58 -32.62
C ARG A 188 -9.94 19.45 -31.94
N TYR A 189 -9.71 19.54 -30.62
CA TYR A 189 -8.82 18.63 -29.90
C TYR A 189 -9.54 17.74 -28.88
N GLY A 190 -10.80 17.98 -28.59
CA GLY A 190 -11.64 17.09 -27.79
C GLY A 190 -12.02 15.82 -28.56
N LEU A 191 -12.24 14.74 -27.85
CA LEU A 191 -12.58 13.44 -28.43
C LEU A 191 -14.05 13.44 -28.87
N SER A 192 -14.31 13.09 -30.12
CA SER A 192 -15.66 12.90 -30.67
C SER A 192 -15.67 11.76 -31.70
N ALA A 193 -16.79 11.06 -31.79
CA ALA A 193 -16.97 9.98 -32.77
C ALA A 193 -16.82 10.48 -34.21
N GLU A 194 -17.31 11.67 -34.49
CA GLU A 194 -17.18 12.32 -35.80
C GLU A 194 -15.70 12.60 -36.15
N GLY A 195 -14.91 13.16 -35.19
CA GLY A 195 -13.49 13.42 -35.41
C GLY A 195 -12.71 12.14 -35.69
N ILE A 196 -12.97 11.08 -34.93
CA ILE A 196 -12.34 9.76 -35.14
C ILE A 196 -12.75 9.18 -36.49
N GLY A 197 -14.02 9.34 -36.90
CA GLY A 197 -14.48 8.94 -38.25
C GLY A 197 -13.78 9.67 -39.41
N ARG A 198 -13.28 10.89 -39.15
CA ARG A 198 -12.43 11.65 -40.08
C ARG A 198 -10.94 11.26 -40.05
N GLY A 199 -10.54 10.33 -39.14
CA GLY A 199 -9.17 9.90 -39.00
C GLY A 199 -8.33 10.75 -38.02
N GLU A 200 -8.95 11.62 -37.22
CA GLU A 200 -8.29 12.52 -36.27
C GLU A 200 -7.95 11.79 -34.95
N TYR A 201 -7.12 10.72 -35.05
CA TYR A 201 -6.81 9.80 -33.91
C TYR A 201 -6.02 10.46 -32.78
N GLU A 202 -5.34 11.60 -33.03
CA GLU A 202 -4.67 12.40 -31.99
C GLU A 202 -5.62 12.82 -30.88
N ARG A 203 -6.92 12.90 -31.15
CA ARG A 203 -7.95 13.25 -30.18
C ARG A 203 -8.03 12.30 -28.97
N PHE A 204 -7.64 11.03 -29.14
CA PHE A 204 -7.50 10.10 -28.02
C PHE A 204 -6.47 10.56 -26.99
N LEU A 205 -5.46 11.32 -27.41
CA LEU A 205 -4.43 11.86 -26.52
C LEU A 205 -4.73 13.28 -26.09
N THR A 206 -5.08 14.16 -27.03
CA THR A 206 -5.23 15.60 -26.76
C THR A 206 -6.39 15.88 -25.81
N SER A 207 -7.49 15.15 -25.94
CA SER A 207 -8.67 15.28 -25.08
C SER A 207 -8.37 15.07 -23.61
N MET A 208 -7.40 14.20 -23.24
CA MET A 208 -7.04 13.91 -21.87
C MET A 208 -6.48 15.11 -21.09
N PHE A 209 -6.05 16.17 -21.78
CA PHE A 209 -5.42 17.33 -21.16
C PHE A 209 -6.33 18.57 -21.18
N LEU A 210 -7.45 18.52 -21.89
CA LEU A 210 -8.43 19.60 -21.96
C LEU A 210 -9.42 19.51 -20.79
N HIS A 211 -9.91 20.66 -20.31
CA HIS A 211 -10.90 20.72 -19.24
C HIS A 211 -11.94 21.80 -19.54
N SER A 212 -13.20 21.54 -19.17
CA SER A 212 -14.32 22.45 -19.42
C SER A 212 -14.41 23.62 -18.42
N GLY A 213 -13.58 23.63 -17.38
CA GLY A 213 -13.55 24.68 -16.36
C GLY A 213 -12.79 24.31 -15.11
N TRP A 214 -12.71 25.27 -14.18
CA TRP A 214 -11.90 25.17 -12.97
C TRP A 214 -12.32 24.02 -12.04
N MET A 215 -13.62 23.79 -11.87
CA MET A 215 -14.11 22.71 -11.00
C MET A 215 -13.80 21.34 -11.60
N HIS A 216 -13.88 21.21 -12.94
CA HIS A 216 -13.51 19.97 -13.63
C HIS A 216 -12.00 19.69 -13.47
N LEU A 217 -11.13 20.69 -13.64
CA LEU A 217 -9.70 20.51 -13.37
C LEU A 217 -9.43 20.23 -11.89
N ALA A 218 -10.07 20.94 -10.96
CA ALA A 218 -9.84 20.76 -9.54
C ALA A 218 -10.17 19.34 -9.06
N SER A 219 -11.33 18.79 -9.49
CA SER A 219 -11.70 17.42 -9.17
C SER A 219 -10.69 16.41 -9.75
N ASN A 220 -10.30 16.56 -11.01
CA ASN A 220 -9.26 15.72 -11.61
C ASN A 220 -7.90 15.85 -10.88
N ALA A 221 -7.51 17.04 -10.46
CA ALA A 221 -6.26 17.30 -9.75
C ALA A 221 -6.17 16.56 -8.41
N VAL A 222 -7.27 16.53 -7.64
CA VAL A 222 -7.33 15.78 -6.36
C VAL A 222 -7.08 14.29 -6.58
N TYR A 223 -7.77 13.69 -7.53
CA TYR A 223 -7.61 12.27 -7.84
C TYR A 223 -6.26 11.97 -8.50
N LEU A 224 -5.79 12.83 -9.40
CA LEU A 224 -4.47 12.71 -10.02
C LEU A 224 -3.35 12.82 -8.97
N TYR A 225 -3.45 13.75 -8.02
CA TYR A 225 -2.51 13.84 -6.93
C TYR A 225 -2.49 12.56 -6.09
N TYR A 226 -3.67 12.09 -5.69
CA TYR A 226 -3.75 10.91 -4.82
C TYR A 226 -3.29 9.62 -5.52
N PHE A 227 -3.83 9.32 -6.70
CA PHE A 227 -3.55 8.08 -7.42
C PHE A 227 -2.32 8.19 -8.33
N GLY A 228 -2.10 9.34 -8.96
CA GLY A 228 -0.96 9.57 -9.85
C GLY A 228 0.37 9.53 -9.10
N VAL A 229 0.51 10.30 -8.04
CA VAL A 229 1.73 10.33 -7.22
C VAL A 229 2.09 8.93 -6.69
N ARG A 230 1.10 8.18 -6.20
CA ARG A 230 1.32 6.82 -5.69
C ARG A 230 1.69 5.85 -6.79
N SER A 231 0.96 5.87 -7.91
CA SER A 231 1.25 5.01 -9.06
C SER A 231 2.62 5.28 -9.63
N GLU A 232 3.02 6.54 -9.78
CA GLU A 232 4.33 6.92 -10.32
C GLU A 232 5.47 6.49 -9.39
N LYS A 233 5.33 6.69 -8.07
CA LYS A 233 6.30 6.21 -7.08
C LYS A 233 6.46 4.68 -7.11
N LEU A 234 5.38 3.94 -7.30
CA LEU A 234 5.39 2.47 -7.31
C LEU A 234 5.93 1.89 -8.62
N LEU A 235 5.53 2.44 -9.76
CA LEU A 235 5.86 1.92 -11.09
C LEU A 235 7.11 2.54 -11.68
N GLY A 236 7.44 3.76 -11.27
CA GLY A 236 8.37 4.67 -11.94
C GLY A 236 7.70 5.39 -13.12
N THR A 237 8.28 6.51 -13.50
CA THR A 237 7.71 7.47 -14.46
C THR A 237 7.27 6.84 -15.77
N GLY A 238 8.11 6.02 -16.41
CA GLY A 238 7.78 5.44 -17.73
C GLY A 238 6.57 4.50 -17.70
N ARG A 239 6.51 3.57 -16.73
CA ARG A 239 5.38 2.64 -16.61
C ARG A 239 4.10 3.35 -16.15
N PHE A 240 4.23 4.36 -15.30
CA PHE A 240 3.12 5.21 -14.90
C PHE A 240 2.52 5.94 -16.10
N LEU A 241 3.34 6.58 -16.94
CA LEU A 241 2.87 7.25 -18.14
C LEU A 241 2.18 6.28 -19.10
N LEU A 242 2.75 5.09 -19.33
CA LEU A 242 2.11 4.08 -20.17
C LEU A 242 0.76 3.64 -19.59
N LEU A 243 0.67 3.39 -18.28
CA LEU A 243 -0.59 3.04 -17.63
C LEU A 243 -1.63 4.16 -17.79
N TYR A 244 -1.23 5.42 -17.53
CA TYR A 244 -2.08 6.60 -17.65
C TYR A 244 -2.62 6.75 -19.08
N LEU A 245 -1.73 6.78 -20.09
CA LEU A 245 -2.11 6.99 -21.49
C LEU A 245 -2.97 5.84 -22.02
N LEU A 246 -2.57 4.58 -21.79
CA LEU A 246 -3.34 3.42 -22.23
C LEU A 246 -4.73 3.37 -21.58
N SER A 247 -4.83 3.71 -20.30
CA SER A 247 -6.13 3.78 -19.61
C SER A 247 -7.03 4.84 -20.22
N GLY A 248 -6.49 6.04 -20.51
CA GLY A 248 -7.25 7.09 -21.15
C GLY A 248 -7.67 6.72 -22.57
N ILE A 249 -6.80 6.06 -23.34
CA ILE A 249 -7.15 5.55 -24.69
C ILE A 249 -8.27 4.49 -24.56
N CYS A 250 -8.20 3.55 -23.63
CA CYS A 250 -9.28 2.57 -23.39
C CYS A 250 -10.60 3.26 -23.05
N GLY A 251 -10.54 4.31 -22.23
CA GLY A 251 -11.70 5.15 -21.94
C GLY A 251 -12.28 5.78 -23.21
N GLY A 252 -11.45 6.45 -23.98
CA GLY A 252 -11.85 7.08 -25.22
C GLY A 252 -12.42 6.08 -26.25
N LEU A 253 -11.83 4.89 -26.37
CA LEU A 253 -12.36 3.84 -27.24
C LEU A 253 -13.77 3.43 -26.82
N LEU A 254 -13.98 3.20 -25.52
CA LEU A 254 -15.32 2.82 -25.05
C LEU A 254 -16.34 3.94 -25.26
N SER A 255 -15.94 5.19 -24.99
CA SER A 255 -16.76 6.36 -25.24
C SER A 255 -17.17 6.52 -26.72
N VAL A 256 -16.21 6.39 -27.65
CA VAL A 256 -16.48 6.56 -29.09
C VAL A 256 -17.30 5.43 -29.67
N PHE A 257 -17.04 4.17 -29.30
CA PHE A 257 -17.67 3.02 -29.94
C PHE A 257 -18.99 2.57 -29.30
N LEU A 258 -19.20 2.88 -28.02
CA LEU A 258 -20.41 2.49 -27.29
C LEU A 258 -21.25 3.69 -26.81
N GLY A 259 -20.73 4.91 -26.98
CA GLY A 259 -21.46 6.14 -26.69
C GLY A 259 -22.55 6.41 -27.73
N ASP A 260 -23.39 7.39 -27.43
CA ASP A 260 -24.47 7.84 -28.32
C ASP A 260 -23.99 8.59 -29.57
N GLY A 261 -22.68 8.81 -29.68
CA GLY A 261 -22.04 9.52 -30.78
C GLY A 261 -22.18 11.05 -30.71
N TYR A 262 -22.94 11.54 -29.75
CA TYR A 262 -23.18 12.98 -29.56
C TYR A 262 -22.31 13.49 -28.40
N GLY A 263 -21.59 14.57 -28.68
CA GLY A 263 -20.79 15.23 -27.64
C GLY A 263 -19.29 15.15 -27.86
N ILE A 264 -18.59 15.93 -27.04
CA ILE A 264 -17.13 16.01 -27.03
C ILE A 264 -16.65 15.63 -25.65
N SER A 265 -15.91 14.54 -25.57
CA SER A 265 -15.29 14.09 -24.32
C SER A 265 -13.93 14.77 -24.13
N ILE A 266 -13.73 15.39 -22.96
CA ILE A 266 -12.51 16.04 -22.52
C ILE A 266 -12.24 15.77 -21.06
N GLY A 267 -10.98 15.70 -20.66
CA GLY A 267 -10.56 15.56 -19.27
C GLY A 267 -9.60 14.40 -19.03
N ALA A 268 -8.81 14.53 -17.99
CA ALA A 268 -7.88 13.51 -17.52
C ALA A 268 -8.59 12.30 -16.86
N SER A 269 -9.90 12.41 -16.65
CA SER A 269 -10.66 11.50 -15.80
C SER A 269 -10.61 10.04 -16.26
N GLY A 270 -10.75 9.73 -17.54
CA GLY A 270 -10.64 8.36 -18.04
C GLY A 270 -9.30 7.70 -17.65
N ALA A 271 -8.18 8.40 -17.79
CA ALA A 271 -6.88 7.92 -17.36
C ALA A 271 -6.78 7.79 -15.83
N ILE A 272 -7.34 8.74 -15.08
CA ILE A 272 -7.36 8.71 -13.61
C ILE A 272 -8.21 7.54 -13.09
N TYR A 273 -9.37 7.26 -13.68
CA TYR A 273 -10.15 6.06 -13.37
C TYR A 273 -9.37 4.77 -13.63
N GLY A 274 -8.50 4.78 -14.66
CA GLY A 274 -7.57 3.68 -14.89
C GLY A 274 -6.56 3.50 -13.75
N LEU A 275 -5.99 4.59 -13.24
CA LEU A 275 -5.12 4.52 -12.06
C LEU A 275 -5.88 3.95 -10.84
N LEU A 276 -7.14 4.37 -10.63
CA LEU A 276 -8.01 3.86 -9.58
C LEU A 276 -8.25 2.34 -9.74
N GLY A 277 -8.55 1.87 -10.96
CA GLY A 277 -8.76 0.45 -11.27
C GLY A 277 -7.51 -0.40 -11.01
N ALA A 278 -6.34 0.08 -11.42
CA ALA A 278 -5.06 -0.58 -11.15
C ALA A 278 -4.74 -0.64 -9.65
N MET A 279 -4.99 0.45 -8.92
CA MET A 279 -4.78 0.54 -7.47
C MET A 279 -5.76 -0.34 -6.69
N LEU A 280 -7.00 -0.48 -7.13
CA LEU A 280 -7.98 -1.39 -6.52
C LEU A 280 -7.46 -2.85 -6.57
N LEU A 281 -6.96 -3.30 -7.72
CA LEU A 281 -6.37 -4.64 -7.85
C LEU A 281 -5.07 -4.79 -7.05
N LEU A 282 -4.25 -3.75 -6.99
CA LEU A 282 -3.04 -3.74 -6.18
C LEU A 282 -3.38 -3.91 -4.69
N THR A 283 -4.38 -3.16 -4.20
CA THR A 283 -4.85 -3.26 -2.81
C THR A 283 -5.37 -4.66 -2.50
N LYS A 284 -6.18 -5.23 -3.40
CA LYS A 284 -6.70 -6.61 -3.26
C LYS A 284 -5.58 -7.64 -3.16
N LYS A 285 -4.51 -7.51 -3.96
CA LYS A 285 -3.44 -8.52 -4.05
C LYS A 285 -2.30 -8.32 -3.08
N LYS A 286 -1.97 -7.08 -2.70
CA LYS A 286 -0.77 -6.76 -1.91
C LYS A 286 -1.06 -6.02 -0.61
N GLY A 287 -2.32 -5.67 -0.36
CA GLY A 287 -2.75 -4.98 0.85
C GLY A 287 -2.62 -3.45 0.80
N PRO A 288 -3.16 -2.78 1.83
CA PRO A 288 -3.33 -1.33 1.88
C PRO A 288 -2.03 -0.54 2.00
N ARG A 289 -0.93 -1.14 2.42
CA ARG A 289 0.36 -0.45 2.59
C ARG A 289 0.90 0.21 1.32
N TYR A 290 0.51 -0.29 0.13
CA TYR A 290 0.93 0.26 -1.16
C TYR A 290 0.06 1.42 -1.63
N THR A 291 -1.21 1.41 -1.27
CA THR A 291 -2.20 2.35 -1.78
C THR A 291 -2.69 3.35 -0.73
N GLY A 292 -2.41 3.09 0.54
CA GLY A 292 -2.83 3.93 1.67
C GLY A 292 -4.31 3.77 2.06
N MET A 293 -5.06 2.86 1.40
CA MET A 293 -6.45 2.55 1.70
C MET A 293 -6.66 1.04 1.74
N ASN A 294 -7.60 0.56 2.55
CA ASN A 294 -8.02 -0.83 2.52
C ASN A 294 -8.88 -1.12 1.28
N TYR A 295 -9.06 -2.42 0.97
CA TYR A 295 -9.78 -2.84 -0.24
C TYR A 295 -11.24 -2.37 -0.25
N SER A 296 -11.93 -2.46 0.88
CA SER A 296 -13.34 -2.05 0.98
C SER A 296 -13.53 -0.56 0.74
N THR A 297 -12.66 0.27 1.34
CA THR A 297 -12.66 1.73 1.11
C THR A 297 -12.36 2.07 -0.35
N MET A 298 -11.38 1.41 -0.96
CA MET A 298 -11.02 1.62 -2.37
C MET A 298 -12.16 1.19 -3.30
N LEU A 299 -12.81 0.06 -2.99
CA LEU A 299 -13.97 -0.43 -3.76
C LEU A 299 -15.16 0.52 -3.63
N LEU A 300 -15.45 0.98 -2.41
CA LEU A 300 -16.51 1.96 -2.17
C LEU A 300 -16.25 3.26 -2.93
N LEU A 301 -15.02 3.77 -2.87
CA LEU A 301 -14.62 4.97 -3.60
C LEU A 301 -14.81 4.79 -5.12
N ALA A 302 -14.37 3.66 -5.67
CA ALA A 302 -14.52 3.38 -7.10
C ALA A 302 -16.00 3.27 -7.51
N ALA A 303 -16.78 2.53 -6.75
CA ALA A 303 -18.22 2.38 -6.99
C ALA A 303 -18.95 3.73 -6.91
N THR A 304 -18.71 4.50 -5.85
CA THR A 304 -19.30 5.83 -5.67
C THR A 304 -18.92 6.78 -6.80
N ALA A 305 -17.62 6.83 -7.17
CA ALA A 305 -17.14 7.71 -8.23
C ALA A 305 -17.78 7.38 -9.58
N ILE A 306 -17.93 6.08 -9.92
CA ILE A 306 -18.61 5.66 -11.16
C ILE A 306 -20.09 5.96 -11.08
N CYS A 307 -20.77 5.62 -9.96
CA CYS A 307 -22.21 5.84 -9.81
C CYS A 307 -22.58 7.32 -9.87
N LEU A 308 -21.84 8.19 -9.20
CA LEU A 308 -22.11 9.64 -9.18
C LEU A 308 -22.01 10.25 -10.59
N GLY A 309 -21.13 9.74 -11.45
CA GLY A 309 -21.03 10.19 -12.83
C GLY A 309 -22.35 10.08 -13.62
N PHE A 310 -23.22 9.11 -13.29
CA PHE A 310 -24.51 8.96 -13.96
C PHE A 310 -25.56 10.00 -13.54
N PHE A 311 -25.32 10.71 -12.44
CA PHE A 311 -26.22 11.79 -11.97
C PHE A 311 -25.75 13.17 -12.41
N GLU A 312 -24.53 13.28 -12.94
CA GLU A 312 -23.98 14.54 -13.43
C GLU A 312 -24.17 14.68 -14.94
N PRO A 313 -24.79 15.77 -15.42
CA PRO A 313 -24.96 16.00 -16.84
C PRO A 313 -23.59 16.21 -17.51
N ASN A 314 -23.47 15.79 -18.74
CA ASN A 314 -22.27 15.93 -19.58
C ASN A 314 -21.02 15.19 -19.06
N VAL A 315 -21.18 14.15 -18.24
CA VAL A 315 -20.09 13.26 -17.82
C VAL A 315 -20.01 12.07 -18.75
N ASP A 316 -18.81 11.82 -19.28
CA ASP A 316 -18.52 10.65 -20.12
C ASP A 316 -18.34 9.40 -19.25
N ASN A 317 -19.45 8.77 -18.84
CA ASN A 317 -19.44 7.58 -18.01
C ASN A 317 -18.79 6.38 -18.70
N LEU A 318 -18.93 6.25 -20.02
CA LEU A 318 -18.29 5.18 -20.78
C LEU A 318 -16.78 5.38 -20.82
N GLY A 319 -16.32 6.63 -20.95
CA GLY A 319 -14.92 6.98 -20.83
C GLY A 319 -14.33 6.62 -19.45
N HIS A 320 -15.08 6.85 -18.38
CA HIS A 320 -14.69 6.48 -17.01
C HIS A 320 -14.61 4.95 -16.83
N ILE A 321 -15.65 4.21 -17.25
CA ILE A 321 -15.70 2.74 -17.17
C ILE A 321 -14.59 2.12 -18.01
N GLY A 322 -14.43 2.57 -19.26
CA GLY A 322 -13.39 2.07 -20.15
C GLY A 322 -11.99 2.32 -19.61
N GLY A 323 -11.75 3.51 -19.05
CA GLY A 323 -10.50 3.84 -18.37
C GLY A 323 -10.23 2.95 -17.17
N PHE A 324 -11.22 2.76 -16.30
CA PHE A 324 -11.14 1.90 -15.13
C PHE A 324 -10.78 0.46 -15.49
N LEU A 325 -11.46 -0.12 -16.48
CA LEU A 325 -11.19 -1.47 -16.98
C LEU A 325 -9.81 -1.56 -17.65
N GLY A 326 -9.42 -0.54 -18.43
CA GLY A 326 -8.08 -0.43 -19.03
C GLY A 326 -6.98 -0.42 -17.97
N GLY A 327 -7.19 0.31 -16.87
CA GLY A 327 -6.27 0.32 -15.74
C GLY A 327 -6.19 -1.02 -15.01
N MET A 328 -7.32 -1.71 -14.82
CA MET A 328 -7.33 -3.08 -14.27
C MET A 328 -6.54 -4.05 -15.16
N ALA A 329 -6.67 -3.97 -16.48
CA ALA A 329 -5.86 -4.75 -17.42
C ALA A 329 -4.37 -4.36 -17.32
N GLY A 330 -4.07 -3.06 -17.28
CA GLY A 330 -2.72 -2.52 -17.10
C GLY A 330 -2.04 -2.97 -15.82
N PHE A 331 -2.80 -3.25 -14.76
CA PHE A 331 -2.23 -3.83 -13.53
C PHE A 331 -1.47 -5.12 -13.82
N PHE A 332 -2.00 -6.01 -14.64
CA PHE A 332 -1.34 -7.29 -14.96
C PHE A 332 -0.10 -7.12 -15.83
N LEU A 333 0.00 -6.02 -16.59
CA LEU A 333 1.14 -5.73 -17.45
C LEU A 333 2.28 -5.02 -16.69
N PHE A 334 1.95 -4.06 -15.84
CA PHE A 334 2.94 -3.14 -15.27
C PHE A 334 3.33 -3.45 -13.84
N PHE A 335 2.49 -4.11 -13.05
CA PHE A 335 2.84 -4.47 -11.68
C PHE A 335 3.55 -5.83 -11.64
N PRO A 336 4.77 -5.91 -11.07
CA PRO A 336 5.57 -7.13 -11.09
C PRO A 336 4.87 -8.27 -10.35
N ARG A 337 4.76 -9.41 -11.02
CA ARG A 337 4.40 -10.68 -10.39
C ARG A 337 5.55 -11.10 -9.48
N LYS A 338 5.28 -11.66 -8.28
CA LYS A 338 6.31 -12.36 -7.52
C LYS A 338 6.93 -13.42 -8.43
N LYS A 339 8.25 -13.36 -8.68
CA LYS A 339 8.96 -14.56 -9.14
C LYS A 339 8.71 -15.64 -8.09
N LYS A 340 8.19 -16.79 -8.49
CA LYS A 340 8.25 -18.00 -7.66
C LYS A 340 9.74 -18.23 -7.41
N GLU A 341 10.16 -18.16 -6.14
CA GLU A 341 11.46 -18.70 -5.79
C GLU A 341 11.42 -20.18 -6.18
N PRO A 342 12.48 -20.70 -6.83
CA PRO A 342 12.57 -22.13 -7.09
C PRO A 342 12.47 -22.83 -5.73
N VAL A 343 11.54 -23.77 -5.63
CA VAL A 343 11.51 -24.72 -4.52
C VAL A 343 12.72 -25.61 -4.77
N ASP A 344 13.80 -25.35 -4.07
CA ASP A 344 14.94 -26.27 -4.04
C ASP A 344 14.41 -27.62 -3.50
N LYS A 345 14.53 -28.61 -4.37
CA LYS A 345 14.16 -30.01 -4.09
C LYS A 345 15.17 -30.65 -3.15
#